data_32f311d12914815d9ce62424c5c591b8
#
_entry.id   32f311d12914815d9ce62424c5c591b8
#
_cell.length_a   1.000
_cell.length_b   1.000
_cell.length_c   1.000
_cell.angle_alpha   90.00
_cell.angle_beta   90.00
_cell.angle_gamma   90.00
#
_symmetry.space_group_name_H-M   'P 1'
#
loop_
_entity.id
_entity.type
_entity.pdbx_description
1 polymer ?
#
loop_
_entity_poly.entity_id
_entity_poly.type
_entity_poly.pdbx_seq_one_letter_code
_entity_poly.pdbx_strand_id
1 'polypeptide(L)'
;KNANRVASSRLHAAELLMLKNKNLDFYDEVLKTLWGYASDKLNLPVESLSRDNIREQFSKINVPFEVIDNYISAIDECEYERYAPGDEKGNMKRTLDAAMKAIADMEETVKKLKPSSKKTFSFFFLIICMSIFSLQLSAQTKADVDKLYQKGNYMQAVKGYEKLLKQGESAALYYNLGNSYYRLDN
;
A
#
# COMPACT_ATOMS: atom_id res chain seq x y z
N LYS A 1 -7.94 -2.83 -11.10
CA LYS A 1 -8.79 -2.17 -12.13
C LYS A 1 -8.10 -0.88 -12.58
N ASN A 2 -8.24 -0.54 -13.85
CA ASN A 2 -7.66 0.69 -14.41
C ASN A 2 -8.70 1.81 -14.29
N ALA A 3 -8.83 2.41 -13.10
CA ALA A 3 -9.80 3.46 -12.78
C ALA A 3 -9.78 4.61 -13.80
N ASN A 4 -8.59 5.04 -14.22
CA ASN A 4 -8.44 6.09 -15.21
C ASN A 4 -9.06 5.72 -16.58
N ARG A 5 -8.83 4.51 -17.06
CA ARG A 5 -9.41 4.08 -18.34
C ARG A 5 -10.95 4.04 -18.31
N VAL A 6 -11.50 3.59 -17.18
CA VAL A 6 -12.95 3.56 -16.98
C VAL A 6 -13.51 4.98 -16.92
N ALA A 7 -12.87 5.88 -16.17
CA ALA A 7 -13.25 7.28 -16.08
C ALA A 7 -13.19 7.98 -17.43
N SER A 8 -12.09 7.81 -18.20
CA SER A 8 -11.96 8.38 -19.55
C SER A 8 -13.06 7.91 -20.51
N SER A 9 -13.41 6.63 -20.48
CA SER A 9 -14.49 6.09 -21.30
C SER A 9 -15.87 6.69 -20.95
N ARG A 10 -16.13 6.90 -19.66
CA ARG A 10 -17.38 7.52 -19.17
C ARG A 10 -17.45 9.02 -19.48
N LEU A 11 -16.34 9.75 -19.34
CA LEU A 11 -16.29 11.16 -19.71
C LEU A 11 -16.52 11.36 -21.21
N HIS A 12 -16.04 10.44 -22.05
CA HIS A 12 -16.38 10.45 -23.47
C HIS A 12 -17.88 10.19 -23.71
N ALA A 13 -18.50 9.29 -22.95
CA ALA A 13 -19.95 9.09 -23.02
C ALA A 13 -20.73 10.36 -22.57
N ALA A 14 -20.26 11.04 -21.52
CA ALA A 14 -20.83 12.32 -21.10
C ALA A 14 -20.69 13.40 -22.20
N GLU A 15 -19.54 13.47 -22.87
CA GLU A 15 -19.34 14.39 -24.02
C GLU A 15 -20.38 14.14 -25.13
N LEU A 16 -20.68 12.90 -25.44
CA LEU A 16 -21.71 12.56 -26.43
C LEU A 16 -23.12 12.97 -25.97
N LEU A 17 -23.42 12.91 -24.67
CA LEU A 17 -24.67 13.40 -24.09
C LEU A 17 -24.77 14.94 -24.19
N MET A 18 -23.67 15.65 -23.93
CA MET A 18 -23.57 17.11 -24.11
C MET A 18 -23.85 17.50 -25.56
N LEU A 19 -23.24 16.82 -26.53
CA LEU A 19 -23.47 17.06 -27.95
C LEU A 19 -24.93 16.84 -28.38
N LYS A 20 -25.65 15.97 -27.69
CA LYS A 20 -27.08 15.67 -27.90
C LYS A 20 -28.01 16.58 -27.09
N ASN A 21 -27.48 17.59 -26.38
CA ASN A 21 -28.20 18.46 -25.44
C ASN A 21 -29.01 17.71 -24.37
N LYS A 22 -28.50 16.57 -23.91
CA LYS A 22 -29.12 15.78 -22.84
C LYS A 22 -28.54 16.20 -21.49
N ASN A 23 -29.00 17.32 -20.97
CA ASN A 23 -28.37 18.02 -19.82
C ASN A 23 -28.35 17.17 -18.55
N LEU A 24 -29.48 16.64 -18.11
CA LEU A 24 -29.54 15.85 -16.86
C LEU A 24 -28.72 14.57 -16.99
N ASP A 25 -28.86 13.85 -18.11
CA ASP A 25 -28.10 12.62 -18.37
C ASP A 25 -26.59 12.90 -18.38
N PHE A 26 -26.17 14.06 -18.90
CA PHE A 26 -24.78 14.51 -18.91
C PHE A 26 -24.22 14.69 -17.49
N TYR A 27 -24.88 15.49 -16.65
CA TYR A 27 -24.42 15.73 -15.29
C TYR A 27 -24.42 14.43 -14.46
N ASP A 28 -25.43 13.59 -14.63
CA ASP A 28 -25.49 12.29 -13.94
C ASP A 28 -24.32 11.39 -14.34
N GLU A 29 -23.92 11.37 -15.63
CA GLU A 29 -22.78 10.55 -16.07
C GLU A 29 -21.45 11.13 -15.59
N VAL A 30 -21.29 12.47 -15.56
CA VAL A 30 -20.09 13.10 -14.98
C VAL A 30 -19.97 12.82 -13.48
N LEU A 31 -21.04 12.99 -12.70
CA LEU A 31 -21.05 12.69 -11.26
C LEU A 31 -20.74 11.23 -10.99
N LYS A 32 -21.40 10.33 -11.71
CA LYS A 32 -21.14 8.88 -11.61
C LYS A 32 -19.68 8.53 -11.93
N THR A 33 -19.07 9.28 -12.85
CA THR A 33 -17.66 9.09 -13.20
C THR A 33 -16.74 9.57 -12.09
N LEU A 34 -16.97 10.75 -11.52
CA LEU A 34 -16.18 11.30 -10.42
C LEU A 34 -16.27 10.39 -9.18
N TRP A 35 -17.47 10.08 -8.70
CA TRP A 35 -17.65 9.19 -7.56
C TRP A 35 -17.09 7.79 -7.81
N GLY A 36 -17.29 7.23 -9.01
CA GLY A 36 -16.77 5.93 -9.39
C GLY A 36 -15.25 5.89 -9.46
N TYR A 37 -14.60 6.97 -9.92
CA TYR A 37 -13.14 7.07 -9.92
C TYR A 37 -12.58 7.07 -8.49
N ALA A 38 -13.15 7.86 -7.58
CA ALA A 38 -12.74 7.86 -6.18
C ALA A 38 -12.95 6.48 -5.53
N SER A 39 -14.09 5.84 -5.76
CA SER A 39 -14.39 4.48 -5.32
C SER A 39 -13.33 3.46 -5.76
N ASP A 40 -13.01 3.45 -7.05
CA ASP A 40 -12.00 2.53 -7.61
C ASP A 40 -10.58 2.82 -7.08
N LYS A 41 -10.24 4.10 -6.86
CA LYS A 41 -8.91 4.50 -6.35
C LYS A 41 -8.71 4.18 -4.88
N LEU A 42 -9.74 4.44 -4.08
CA LEU A 42 -9.72 4.23 -2.64
C LEU A 42 -10.11 2.80 -2.24
N ASN A 43 -10.60 2.02 -3.20
CA ASN A 43 -11.15 0.67 -2.98
C ASN A 43 -12.27 0.67 -1.93
N LEU A 44 -13.16 1.66 -2.04
CA LEU A 44 -14.33 1.85 -1.18
C LEU A 44 -15.61 1.77 -2.03
N PRO A 45 -16.71 1.21 -1.52
CA PRO A 45 -17.98 1.26 -2.22
C PRO A 45 -18.49 2.71 -2.34
N VAL A 46 -19.14 3.04 -3.46
CA VAL A 46 -19.61 4.41 -3.74
C VAL A 46 -20.55 4.92 -2.64
N GLU A 47 -21.37 4.04 -2.10
CA GLU A 47 -22.36 4.35 -1.05
C GLU A 47 -21.70 4.80 0.27
N SER A 48 -20.44 4.44 0.49
CA SER A 48 -19.67 4.86 1.68
C SER A 48 -18.85 6.11 1.45
N LEU A 49 -18.83 6.66 0.22
CA LEU A 49 -18.07 7.86 -0.09
C LEU A 49 -18.81 9.11 0.36
N SER A 50 -18.05 10.01 0.98
CA SER A 50 -18.43 11.39 1.26
C SER A 50 -17.24 12.30 0.92
N ARG A 51 -17.49 13.60 0.81
CA ARG A 51 -16.40 14.58 0.58
C ARG A 51 -15.33 14.49 1.67
N ASP A 52 -15.75 14.34 2.91
CA ASP A 52 -14.86 14.27 4.07
C ASP A 52 -14.01 13.02 4.05
N ASN A 53 -14.60 11.86 3.77
CA ASN A 53 -13.80 10.64 3.72
C ASN A 53 -12.92 10.56 2.47
N ILE A 54 -13.33 11.13 1.33
CA ILE A 54 -12.46 11.30 0.16
C ILE A 54 -11.23 12.14 0.54
N ARG A 55 -11.44 13.28 1.22
CA ARG A 55 -10.36 14.16 1.70
C ARG A 55 -9.43 13.40 2.64
N GLU A 56 -10.00 12.72 3.62
CA GLU A 56 -9.24 11.94 4.60
C GLU A 56 -8.40 10.83 3.94
N GLN A 57 -9.01 10.03 3.08
CA GLN A 57 -8.34 8.88 2.50
C GLN A 57 -7.24 9.26 1.51
N PHE A 58 -7.46 10.29 0.67
CA PHE A 58 -6.40 10.78 -0.22
C PHE A 58 -5.28 11.47 0.56
N SER A 59 -5.58 12.17 1.67
CA SER A 59 -4.56 12.74 2.55
C SER A 59 -3.69 11.66 3.20
N LYS A 60 -4.25 10.52 3.61
CA LYS A 60 -3.50 9.38 4.16
C LYS A 60 -2.45 8.82 3.21
N ILE A 61 -2.67 8.92 1.91
CA ILE A 61 -1.70 8.52 0.88
C ILE A 61 -0.85 9.69 0.36
N ASN A 62 -0.82 10.80 1.11
CA ASN A 62 -0.02 12.00 0.85
C ASN A 62 -0.36 12.73 -0.47
N VAL A 63 -1.59 12.66 -0.96
CA VAL A 63 -2.05 13.52 -2.05
C VAL A 63 -2.10 14.97 -1.53
N PRO A 64 -1.52 15.96 -2.24
CA PRO A 64 -1.57 17.36 -1.84
C PRO A 64 -3.00 17.87 -1.68
N PHE A 65 -3.21 18.72 -0.68
CA PHE A 65 -4.53 19.29 -0.37
C PHE A 65 -5.17 19.97 -1.59
N GLU A 66 -4.39 20.73 -2.35
CA GLU A 66 -4.86 21.42 -3.54
C GLU A 66 -5.46 20.47 -4.60
N VAL A 67 -4.83 19.32 -4.81
CA VAL A 67 -5.32 18.32 -5.77
C VAL A 67 -6.63 17.68 -5.27
N ILE A 68 -6.71 17.40 -3.96
CA ILE A 68 -7.92 16.87 -3.34
C ILE A 68 -9.06 17.89 -3.42
N ASP A 69 -8.76 19.15 -3.10
CA ASP A 69 -9.75 20.23 -3.07
C ASP A 69 -10.27 20.53 -4.47
N ASN A 70 -9.41 20.58 -5.48
CA ASN A 70 -9.82 20.69 -6.88
C ASN A 70 -10.71 19.53 -7.33
N TYR A 71 -10.44 18.32 -6.85
CA TYR A 71 -11.25 17.15 -7.16
C TYR A 71 -12.66 17.25 -6.54
N ILE A 72 -12.74 17.65 -5.28
CA ILE A 72 -14.01 17.85 -4.57
C ILE A 72 -14.78 18.99 -5.18
N SER A 73 -14.10 20.11 -5.54
CA SER A 73 -14.71 21.26 -6.23
C SER A 73 -15.33 20.85 -7.56
N ALA A 74 -14.72 19.94 -8.32
CA ALA A 74 -15.32 19.44 -9.56
C ALA A 74 -16.62 18.65 -9.32
N ILE A 75 -16.72 17.91 -8.21
CA ILE A 75 -17.97 17.25 -7.80
C ILE A 75 -19.01 18.29 -7.43
N ASP A 76 -18.65 19.29 -6.60
CA ASP A 76 -19.55 20.32 -6.11
C ASP A 76 -20.08 21.18 -7.26
N GLU A 77 -19.23 21.58 -8.20
CA GLU A 77 -19.62 22.33 -9.39
C GLU A 77 -20.58 21.53 -10.27
N CYS A 78 -20.29 20.24 -10.48
CA CYS A 78 -21.16 19.40 -11.28
C CYS A 78 -22.54 19.19 -10.61
N GLU A 79 -22.60 19.02 -9.30
CA GLU A 79 -23.86 18.92 -8.56
C GLU A 79 -24.64 20.25 -8.61
N TYR A 80 -23.94 21.38 -8.45
CA TYR A 80 -24.57 22.69 -8.54
C TYR A 80 -25.18 22.92 -9.92
N GLU A 81 -24.43 22.73 -10.99
CA GLU A 81 -24.88 22.96 -12.38
C GLU A 81 -26.02 22.01 -12.79
N ARG A 82 -26.09 20.82 -12.21
CA ARG A 82 -27.21 19.89 -12.42
C ARG A 82 -28.56 20.47 -12.01
N TYR A 83 -28.58 21.35 -11.00
CA TYR A 83 -29.79 21.94 -10.43
C TYR A 83 -29.98 23.43 -10.79
N ALA A 84 -28.94 24.09 -11.26
CA ALA A 84 -28.98 25.50 -11.58
C ALA A 84 -29.34 25.74 -13.06
N PRO A 85 -30.45 26.42 -13.38
CA PRO A 85 -30.73 26.83 -14.76
C PRO A 85 -29.80 27.97 -15.14
N GLY A 86 -28.76 27.69 -15.91
CA GLY A 86 -27.83 28.70 -16.42
C GLY A 86 -27.64 28.58 -17.94
N ASP A 87 -26.53 29.10 -18.47
CA ASP A 87 -26.12 28.87 -19.86
C ASP A 87 -25.72 27.39 -20.03
N GLU A 88 -26.70 26.59 -20.37
CA GLU A 88 -26.65 25.15 -20.38
C GLU A 88 -25.45 24.60 -21.17
N LYS A 89 -25.11 25.17 -22.33
CA LYS A 89 -24.03 24.68 -23.19
C LYS A 89 -22.65 25.09 -22.67
N GLY A 90 -22.51 26.32 -22.21
CA GLY A 90 -21.25 26.81 -21.66
C GLY A 90 -20.89 26.11 -20.35
N ASN A 91 -21.89 25.86 -19.51
CA ASN A 91 -21.74 25.20 -18.24
C ASN A 91 -21.36 23.72 -18.40
N MET A 92 -22.01 22.96 -19.29
CA MET A 92 -21.66 21.56 -19.55
C MET A 92 -20.22 21.41 -20.03
N LYS A 93 -19.74 22.27 -20.93
CA LYS A 93 -18.35 22.24 -21.41
C LYS A 93 -17.37 22.51 -20.27
N ARG A 94 -17.62 23.54 -19.45
CA ARG A 94 -16.79 23.86 -18.28
C ARG A 94 -16.74 22.72 -17.27
N THR A 95 -17.89 22.14 -16.93
CA THR A 95 -17.99 21.01 -16.00
C THR A 95 -17.24 19.77 -16.53
N LEU A 96 -17.35 19.48 -17.83
CA LEU A 96 -16.60 18.39 -18.45
C LEU A 96 -15.10 18.60 -18.35
N ASP A 97 -14.62 19.80 -18.69
CA ASP A 97 -13.21 20.14 -18.65
C ASP A 97 -12.68 20.11 -17.20
N ALA A 98 -13.45 20.59 -16.23
CA ALA A 98 -13.11 20.53 -14.81
C ALA A 98 -13.00 19.07 -14.31
N ALA A 99 -13.96 18.23 -14.65
CA ALA A 99 -13.93 16.80 -14.28
C ALA A 99 -12.75 16.05 -14.92
N MET A 100 -12.47 16.32 -16.20
CA MET A 100 -11.32 15.74 -16.91
C MET A 100 -10.00 16.15 -16.25
N LYS A 101 -9.84 17.44 -15.94
CA LYS A 101 -8.66 17.97 -15.27
C LYS A 101 -8.50 17.39 -13.87
N ALA A 102 -9.54 17.37 -13.06
CA ALA A 102 -9.51 16.85 -11.69
C ALA A 102 -9.08 15.38 -11.66
N ILE A 103 -9.59 14.55 -12.56
CA ILE A 103 -9.19 13.13 -12.67
C ILE A 103 -7.75 12.99 -13.16
N ALA A 104 -7.32 13.82 -14.13
CA ALA A 104 -5.96 13.78 -14.66
C ALA A 104 -4.93 14.16 -13.59
N ASP A 105 -5.15 15.26 -12.88
CA ASP A 105 -4.27 15.76 -11.81
C ASP A 105 -4.18 14.75 -10.66
N MET A 106 -5.30 14.16 -10.26
CA MET A 106 -5.36 13.11 -9.25
C MET A 106 -4.57 11.87 -9.70
N GLU A 107 -4.77 11.42 -10.93
CA GLU A 107 -4.11 10.25 -11.48
C GLU A 107 -2.59 10.44 -11.57
N GLU A 108 -2.14 11.61 -12.05
CA GLU A 108 -0.73 11.97 -12.15
C GLU A 108 -0.08 11.98 -10.75
N THR A 109 -0.75 12.61 -9.78
CA THR A 109 -0.27 12.71 -8.41
C THR A 109 -0.18 11.33 -7.76
N VAL A 110 -1.24 10.53 -7.82
CA VAL A 110 -1.23 9.17 -7.25
C VAL A 110 -0.18 8.27 -7.91
N LYS A 111 0.08 8.43 -9.21
CA LYS A 111 1.17 7.71 -9.89
C LYS A 111 2.55 8.11 -9.38
N LYS A 112 2.79 9.40 -9.15
CA LYS A 112 4.06 9.90 -8.60
C LYS A 112 4.28 9.44 -7.16
N LEU A 113 3.21 9.37 -6.36
CA LEU A 113 3.25 8.93 -4.96
C LEU A 113 3.38 7.41 -4.80
N LYS A 114 2.99 6.62 -5.80
CA LYS A 114 3.29 5.18 -5.78
C LYS A 114 4.80 5.01 -5.94
N PRO A 115 5.50 4.48 -4.92
CA PRO A 115 6.92 4.18 -5.08
C PRO A 115 7.06 3.29 -6.31
N SER A 116 8.03 3.63 -7.16
CA SER A 116 8.38 2.82 -8.34
C SER A 116 8.70 1.40 -7.84
N SER A 117 7.72 0.51 -7.93
CA SER A 117 7.70 -0.82 -7.33
C SER A 117 8.87 -1.74 -7.76
N LYS A 118 9.69 -1.32 -8.72
CA LYS A 118 10.79 -2.15 -9.24
C LYS A 118 12.12 -2.00 -8.50
N LYS A 119 12.35 -0.88 -7.78
CA LYS A 119 13.62 -0.67 -7.04
C LYS A 119 13.48 -0.88 -5.54
N THR A 120 12.34 -0.53 -4.94
CA THR A 120 12.14 -0.63 -3.49
C THR A 120 11.88 -2.06 -3.04
N PHE A 121 11.16 -2.87 -3.85
CA PHE A 121 10.92 -4.28 -3.52
C PHE A 121 12.23 -5.08 -3.52
N SER A 122 13.14 -4.79 -4.46
CA SER A 122 14.47 -5.44 -4.50
C SER A 122 15.33 -5.03 -3.29
N PHE A 123 15.26 -3.76 -2.86
CA PHE A 123 16.04 -3.29 -1.71
C PHE A 123 15.47 -3.79 -0.38
N PHE A 124 14.16 -3.77 -0.19
CA PHE A 124 13.50 -4.37 0.99
C PHE A 124 13.66 -5.89 1.02
N PHE A 125 13.56 -6.56 -0.13
CA PHE A 125 13.81 -7.99 -0.21
C PHE A 125 15.25 -8.34 0.12
N LEU A 126 16.22 -7.51 -0.28
CA LEU A 126 17.64 -7.67 0.06
C LEU A 126 17.91 -7.42 1.55
N ILE A 127 17.25 -6.42 2.17
CA ILE A 127 17.32 -6.17 3.61
C ILE A 127 16.67 -7.32 4.40
N ILE A 128 15.51 -7.83 3.96
CA ILE A 128 14.83 -8.97 4.59
C ILE A 128 15.68 -10.24 4.42
N CYS A 129 16.27 -10.49 3.25
CA CYS A 129 17.16 -11.62 3.05
C CYS A 129 18.45 -11.50 3.88
N MET A 130 19.03 -10.30 4.02
CA MET A 130 20.18 -10.07 4.90
C MET A 130 19.81 -10.20 6.38
N SER A 131 18.62 -9.77 6.80
CA SER A 131 18.18 -9.95 8.18
C SER A 131 17.84 -11.39 8.52
N ILE A 132 17.30 -12.15 7.58
CA ILE A 132 17.08 -13.61 7.73
C ILE A 132 18.41 -14.35 7.76
N PHE A 133 19.40 -13.94 6.95
CA PHE A 133 20.72 -14.54 6.95
C PHE A 133 21.50 -14.25 8.23
N SER A 134 21.32 -13.06 8.82
CA SER A 134 21.92 -12.74 10.14
C SER A 134 21.22 -13.43 11.31
N LEU A 135 19.93 -13.78 11.19
CA LEU A 135 19.21 -14.57 12.21
C LEU A 135 19.59 -16.06 12.19
N GLN A 136 20.08 -16.58 11.07
CA GLN A 136 20.59 -17.97 11.03
C GLN A 136 21.95 -18.16 11.70
N LEU A 137 22.66 -17.06 12.04
CA LEU A 137 23.96 -17.14 12.70
C LEU A 137 23.90 -17.23 14.24
N SER A 138 22.73 -17.28 14.87
CA SER A 138 22.62 -17.14 16.32
C SER A 138 21.69 -18.08 17.09
N ALA A 139 21.00 -18.98 16.46
CA ALA A 139 20.19 -19.95 17.20
C ALA A 139 20.77 -21.36 17.12
N GLN A 140 21.97 -21.51 17.68
CA GLN A 140 22.47 -22.85 18.00
C GLN A 140 21.59 -23.38 19.13
N THR A 141 20.67 -24.28 18.80
CA THR A 141 19.77 -24.87 19.80
C THR A 141 20.52 -25.90 20.65
N LYS A 142 20.02 -26.19 21.86
CA LYS A 142 20.56 -27.26 22.68
C LYS A 142 20.66 -28.59 21.87
N ALA A 143 19.66 -28.89 21.06
CA ALA A 143 19.65 -30.11 20.23
C ALA A 143 20.80 -30.16 19.20
N ASP A 144 21.20 -29.01 18.64
CA ASP A 144 22.32 -28.94 17.70
C ASP A 144 23.66 -29.15 18.42
N VAL A 145 23.80 -28.62 19.62
CA VAL A 145 24.99 -28.83 20.47
C VAL A 145 25.07 -30.27 20.95
N ASP A 146 23.94 -30.88 21.36
CA ASP A 146 23.86 -32.27 21.73
C ASP A 146 24.31 -33.20 20.57
N LYS A 147 23.96 -32.89 19.32
CA LYS A 147 24.45 -33.58 18.13
C LYS A 147 25.98 -33.48 17.94
N LEU A 148 26.56 -32.34 18.25
CA LEU A 148 28.02 -32.17 18.19
C LEU A 148 28.70 -33.06 19.21
N TYR A 149 28.17 -33.14 20.43
CA TYR A 149 28.65 -34.06 21.46
C TYR A 149 28.56 -35.52 21.02
N GLN A 150 27.41 -35.95 20.49
CA GLN A 150 27.18 -37.30 19.99
C GLN A 150 28.15 -37.71 18.86
N LYS A 151 28.56 -36.74 18.02
CA LYS A 151 29.52 -36.92 16.93
C LYS A 151 30.97 -36.92 17.39
N GLY A 152 31.24 -36.79 18.69
CA GLY A 152 32.60 -36.72 19.22
C GLY A 152 33.27 -35.35 19.05
N ASN A 153 32.57 -34.35 18.58
CA ASN A 153 33.08 -32.99 18.41
C ASN A 153 33.01 -32.21 19.74
N TYR A 154 33.68 -32.72 20.77
CA TYR A 154 33.56 -32.25 22.15
C TYR A 154 33.99 -30.78 22.32
N MET A 155 35.06 -30.34 21.65
CA MET A 155 35.47 -28.93 21.71
C MET A 155 34.41 -27.98 21.18
N GLN A 156 33.71 -28.34 20.11
CA GLN A 156 32.61 -27.51 19.56
C GLN A 156 31.35 -27.58 20.44
N ALA A 157 31.10 -28.76 21.06
CA ALA A 157 30.02 -28.94 22.02
C ALA A 157 30.24 -28.04 23.27
N VAL A 158 31.47 -27.99 23.81
CA VAL A 158 31.81 -27.07 24.92
C VAL A 158 31.45 -25.62 24.58
N LYS A 159 31.97 -25.11 23.44
CA LYS A 159 31.67 -23.72 23.00
C LYS A 159 30.17 -23.48 22.82
N GLY A 160 29.45 -24.48 22.32
CA GLY A 160 27.99 -24.40 22.15
C GLY A 160 27.25 -24.34 23.49
N TYR A 161 27.59 -25.21 24.45
CA TYR A 161 26.97 -25.19 25.77
C TYR A 161 27.31 -23.92 26.57
N GLU A 162 28.54 -23.42 26.50
CA GLU A 162 28.92 -22.13 27.10
C GLU A 162 28.13 -20.95 26.53
N LYS A 163 27.89 -20.97 25.22
CA LYS A 163 27.07 -19.93 24.56
C LYS A 163 25.61 -20.01 25.00
N LEU A 164 25.05 -21.22 25.13
CA LEU A 164 23.69 -21.42 25.59
C LEU A 164 23.51 -21.01 27.06
N LEU A 165 24.50 -21.27 27.91
CA LEU A 165 24.50 -20.85 29.31
C LEU A 165 24.48 -19.32 29.48
N LYS A 166 25.10 -18.56 28.56
CA LYS A 166 25.01 -17.09 28.51
C LYS A 166 23.60 -16.57 28.19
N GLN A 167 22.77 -17.41 27.58
CA GLN A 167 21.39 -17.08 27.23
C GLN A 167 20.38 -17.48 28.30
N GLY A 168 20.73 -18.43 29.14
CA GLY A 168 19.92 -18.90 30.25
C GLY A 168 20.56 -20.08 30.96
N GLU A 169 20.58 -20.07 32.28
CA GLU A 169 21.15 -21.14 33.08
C GLU A 169 20.20 -22.33 33.16
N SER A 170 20.78 -23.54 33.08
CA SER A 170 20.04 -24.78 33.21
C SER A 170 20.95 -25.87 33.73
N ALA A 171 20.51 -26.66 34.71
CA ALA A 171 21.23 -27.77 35.25
C ALA A 171 21.64 -28.80 34.15
N ALA A 172 20.77 -29.01 33.17
CA ALA A 172 21.05 -29.88 32.03
C ALA A 172 22.20 -29.33 31.15
N LEU A 173 22.33 -28.04 30.96
CA LEU A 173 23.41 -27.43 30.20
C LEU A 173 24.74 -27.54 30.96
N TYR A 174 24.76 -27.31 32.25
CA TYR A 174 25.95 -27.51 33.09
C TYR A 174 26.42 -28.96 33.10
N TYR A 175 25.48 -29.93 33.21
CA TYR A 175 25.77 -31.34 33.14
C TYR A 175 26.42 -31.75 31.83
N ASN A 176 25.82 -31.31 30.70
CA ASN A 176 26.34 -31.63 29.36
C ASN A 176 27.68 -30.95 29.08
N LEU A 177 27.88 -29.74 29.59
CA LEU A 177 29.15 -29.03 29.51
C LEU A 177 30.25 -29.79 30.27
N GLY A 178 29.97 -30.19 31.50
CA GLY A 178 30.89 -31.00 32.31
C GLY A 178 31.27 -32.32 31.63
N ASN A 179 30.30 -33.03 31.06
CA ASN A 179 30.54 -34.24 30.28
C ASN A 179 31.39 -33.95 29.02
N SER A 180 31.22 -32.83 28.37
CA SER A 180 32.01 -32.45 27.20
C SER A 180 33.46 -32.17 27.55
N TYR A 181 33.72 -31.49 28.66
CA TYR A 181 35.09 -31.30 29.18
C TYR A 181 35.72 -32.63 29.57
N TYR A 182 35.01 -33.48 30.31
CA TYR A 182 35.53 -34.81 30.67
C TYR A 182 35.95 -35.62 29.44
N ARG A 183 35.22 -35.52 28.33
CA ARG A 183 35.55 -36.24 27.08
C ARG A 183 36.69 -35.58 26.30
N LEU A 184 37.02 -34.31 26.54
CA LEU A 184 38.17 -33.62 25.93
C LEU A 184 39.49 -34.01 26.60
N ASP A 185 39.46 -34.29 27.90
CA ASP A 185 40.66 -34.62 28.70
C ASP A 185 41.00 -36.11 28.69
N ASN A 186 40.14 -36.96 28.12
CA ASN A 186 40.34 -38.40 27.89
C ASN A 186 40.39 -38.72 26.38
#